data_f6ae2e83699c13ad84c68dbb770c6d93
#
_entry.id   f6ae2e83699c13ad84c68dbb770c6d93
#
_cell.length_a   1.000
_cell.length_b   1.000
_cell.length_c   1.000
_cell.angle_alpha   90.00
_cell.angle_beta   90.00
_cell.angle_gamma   90.00
#
_symmetry.space_group_name_H-M   'P 1'
#
loop_
_entity.id
_entity.type
_entity.pdbx_description
1 polymer ?
#
loop_
_entity_poly.entity_id
_entity_poly.type
_entity_poly.pdbx_seq_one_letter_code
_entity_poly.pdbx_strand_id
1 'polypeptide(L)'
;MNNIIKVIGLAIFGLLSTLLVANSVFANEVNVFSARHYDSDVQLYKKFTSKTGIKVNVVSGKDKALQKRIKEEGKDSKADIYITADAGRLGAFQSEGMFQKGASSAAIKKVVPANFRSPYWVGIAKRARIIYYNPKTVNPSWNMSYEDLADPKYKGRVVIRKSSNIYNQSLVASLIKNNGEKNTAAWAKGMVNNFARKPTGNDRAQILAVAAGEADWAVANTYYLALMLSGNKGAEQQAAAKKVMPFFPNQDGRGTHMNISGGGILKYAPNKANAVKLLEFLLTPEAQQHIVNNTFEYPMIPGVKANKLIAQFGLDFKQDLKTKVSNYGKLQAKALKVMNEAGW
;
A
#
# COMPACT_ATOMS: atom_id res chain seq x y z
N MET A 1 -66.65 -39.99 66.92
CA MET A 1 -65.34 -40.15 67.58
C MET A 1 -64.36 -40.51 66.49
N ASN A 2 -63.26 -39.87 66.46
CA ASN A 2 -62.05 -40.00 65.64
C ASN A 2 -61.91 -39.02 64.49
N ASN A 3 -61.10 -38.05 64.80
CA ASN A 3 -60.51 -37.07 63.88
C ASN A 3 -59.47 -37.70 62.97
N ILE A 4 -59.56 -37.42 61.70
CA ILE A 4 -58.48 -37.66 60.77
C ILE A 4 -57.97 -36.30 60.24
N ILE A 5 -56.77 -35.95 60.66
CA ILE A 5 -56.06 -34.76 60.22
C ILE A 5 -55.47 -35.06 58.82
N LYS A 6 -55.91 -34.28 57.84
CA LYS A 6 -55.25 -34.29 56.51
C LYS A 6 -54.09 -33.29 56.51
N VAL A 7 -52.88 -33.84 56.38
CA VAL A 7 -51.68 -33.03 56.11
C VAL A 7 -51.58 -32.83 54.59
N ILE A 8 -51.69 -31.58 54.15
CA ILE A 8 -51.48 -31.16 52.79
C ILE A 8 -49.99 -30.78 52.65
N GLY A 9 -49.22 -31.65 52.00
CA GLY A 9 -47.85 -31.37 51.63
C GLY A 9 -47.79 -30.47 50.40
N LEU A 10 -47.28 -29.26 50.54
CA LEU A 10 -47.00 -28.34 49.43
C LEU A 10 -45.66 -28.70 48.83
N ALA A 11 -45.65 -29.31 47.64
CA ALA A 11 -44.42 -29.53 46.84
C ALA A 11 -44.08 -28.23 46.12
N ILE A 12 -43.03 -27.53 46.56
CA ILE A 12 -42.46 -26.40 45.88
C ILE A 12 -41.54 -26.95 44.78
N PHE A 13 -41.99 -26.92 43.53
CA PHE A 13 -41.15 -27.17 42.36
C PHE A 13 -40.31 -25.93 42.08
N GLY A 14 -39.08 -25.90 42.56
CA GLY A 14 -38.10 -24.88 42.18
C GLY A 14 -37.67 -25.05 40.72
N LEU A 15 -38.19 -24.22 39.84
CA LEU A 15 -37.66 -24.09 38.48
C LEU A 15 -36.29 -23.38 38.56
N LEU A 16 -35.23 -24.15 38.55
CA LEU A 16 -33.89 -23.66 38.26
C LEU A 16 -33.84 -23.34 36.75
N SER A 17 -34.16 -22.13 36.36
CA SER A 17 -33.88 -21.60 35.05
C SER A 17 -32.36 -21.35 34.94
N THR A 18 -31.62 -22.35 34.46
CA THR A 18 -30.25 -22.15 33.98
C THR A 18 -30.30 -21.24 32.77
N LEU A 19 -29.99 -19.97 32.97
CA LEU A 19 -29.62 -19.06 31.89
C LEU A 19 -28.36 -19.60 31.27
N LEU A 20 -28.48 -20.35 30.18
CA LEU A 20 -27.42 -20.58 29.21
C LEU A 20 -27.09 -19.23 28.61
N VAL A 21 -26.15 -18.52 29.22
CA VAL A 21 -25.44 -17.44 28.54
C VAL A 21 -24.68 -18.11 27.41
N ALA A 22 -25.25 -18.10 26.22
CA ALA A 22 -24.55 -18.42 25.01
C ALA A 22 -23.43 -17.38 24.88
N ASN A 23 -22.29 -17.62 25.50
CA ASN A 23 -21.05 -16.96 25.13
C ASN A 23 -20.84 -17.30 23.65
N SER A 24 -21.23 -16.38 22.77
CA SER A 24 -20.75 -16.39 21.41
C SER A 24 -19.23 -16.39 21.51
N VAL A 25 -18.63 -17.55 21.41
CA VAL A 25 -17.19 -17.67 21.24
C VAL A 25 -16.92 -17.02 19.88
N PHE A 26 -16.76 -15.70 19.90
CA PHE A 26 -16.22 -15.02 18.74
C PHE A 26 -14.92 -15.73 18.41
N ALA A 27 -14.83 -16.30 17.23
CA ALA A 27 -13.62 -16.98 16.80
C ALA A 27 -12.44 -16.02 17.05
N ASN A 28 -11.44 -16.48 17.82
CA ASN A 28 -10.26 -15.64 18.10
C ASN A 28 -9.39 -15.59 16.86
N GLU A 29 -9.92 -14.98 15.82
CA GLU A 29 -9.32 -14.89 14.49
C GLU A 29 -9.48 -13.52 13.86
N VAL A 30 -8.69 -13.29 12.81
CA VAL A 30 -8.83 -12.17 11.88
C VAL A 30 -8.59 -12.66 10.46
N ASN A 31 -9.46 -12.27 9.53
CA ASN A 31 -9.44 -12.70 8.14
C ASN A 31 -8.93 -11.58 7.25
N VAL A 32 -7.76 -11.80 6.63
CA VAL A 32 -7.05 -10.82 5.81
C VAL A 32 -7.19 -11.17 4.34
N PHE A 33 -7.77 -10.28 3.55
CA PHE A 33 -7.75 -10.35 2.10
C PHE A 33 -6.59 -9.48 1.61
N SER A 34 -5.54 -10.11 1.06
CA SER A 34 -4.29 -9.44 0.72
C SER A 34 -3.98 -9.52 -0.77
N ALA A 35 -3.86 -8.34 -1.39
CA ALA A 35 -3.26 -8.18 -2.70
C ALA A 35 -1.75 -7.85 -2.62
N ARG A 36 -1.18 -7.93 -1.42
CA ARG A 36 0.24 -7.79 -1.14
C ARG A 36 0.86 -9.19 -1.11
N HIS A 37 1.77 -9.47 -2.06
CA HIS A 37 2.27 -10.82 -2.33
C HIS A 37 3.71 -11.00 -1.81
N TYR A 38 3.88 -10.90 -0.48
CA TYR A 38 5.16 -11.19 0.16
C TYR A 38 5.04 -12.42 1.06
N ASP A 39 5.79 -13.47 0.77
CA ASP A 39 5.84 -14.68 1.61
C ASP A 39 6.28 -14.36 3.04
N SER A 40 7.08 -13.32 3.21
CA SER A 40 7.49 -12.80 4.52
C SER A 40 6.33 -12.33 5.40
N ASP A 41 5.21 -11.91 4.83
CA ASP A 41 4.04 -11.48 5.60
C ASP A 41 3.42 -12.67 6.37
N VAL A 42 3.54 -13.90 5.87
CA VAL A 42 3.09 -15.12 6.56
C VAL A 42 3.82 -15.32 7.89
N GLN A 43 5.14 -15.07 7.92
CA GLN A 43 5.93 -15.16 9.14
C GLN A 43 5.50 -14.09 10.15
N LEU A 44 5.17 -12.90 9.66
CA LEU A 44 4.69 -11.79 10.48
C LEU A 44 3.33 -12.12 11.13
N TYR A 45 2.43 -12.71 10.35
CA TYR A 45 1.13 -13.16 10.88
C TYR A 45 1.25 -14.28 11.90
N LYS A 46 2.18 -15.23 11.71
CA LYS A 46 2.49 -16.24 12.72
C LYS A 46 2.98 -15.61 14.03
N LYS A 47 3.85 -14.59 13.96
CA LYS A 47 4.30 -13.85 15.14
C LYS A 47 3.15 -13.15 15.87
N PHE A 48 2.22 -12.55 15.13
CA PHE A 48 1.02 -11.96 15.71
C PHE A 48 0.19 -13.01 16.45
N THR A 49 -0.08 -14.15 15.81
CA THR A 49 -0.82 -15.27 16.43
C THR A 49 -0.13 -15.75 17.70
N SER A 50 1.19 -15.96 17.66
CA SER A 50 1.96 -16.39 18.83
C SER A 50 1.88 -15.42 20.02
N LYS A 51 1.85 -14.09 19.74
CA LYS A 51 1.78 -13.07 20.78
C LYS A 51 0.38 -12.81 21.35
N THR A 52 -0.65 -13.05 20.55
CA THR A 52 -2.03 -12.64 20.91
C THR A 52 -3.01 -13.78 21.05
N GLY A 53 -2.66 -14.98 20.59
CA GLY A 53 -3.59 -16.09 20.44
C GLY A 53 -4.61 -15.91 19.31
N ILE A 54 -4.58 -14.78 18.59
CA ILE A 54 -5.51 -14.50 17.49
C ILE A 54 -4.99 -15.15 16.20
N LYS A 55 -5.74 -16.07 15.64
CA LYS A 55 -5.41 -16.74 14.37
C LYS A 55 -5.57 -15.77 13.19
N VAL A 56 -4.58 -15.70 12.30
CA VAL A 56 -4.68 -14.93 11.06
C VAL A 56 -4.97 -15.86 9.89
N ASN A 57 -6.13 -15.72 9.27
CA ASN A 57 -6.49 -16.41 8.03
C ASN A 57 -6.23 -15.47 6.85
N VAL A 58 -5.52 -15.92 5.82
CA VAL A 58 -5.13 -15.08 4.69
C VAL A 58 -5.71 -15.61 3.39
N VAL A 59 -6.40 -14.75 2.67
CA VAL A 59 -6.81 -14.97 1.27
C VAL A 59 -5.99 -14.05 0.40
N SER A 60 -5.05 -14.61 -0.36
CA SER A 60 -4.21 -13.86 -1.28
C SER A 60 -4.79 -13.87 -2.69
N GLY A 61 -4.67 -12.75 -3.42
CA GLY A 61 -5.19 -12.66 -4.77
C GLY A 61 -4.85 -11.33 -5.47
N LYS A 62 -5.26 -11.23 -6.73
CA LYS A 62 -5.18 -9.96 -7.49
C LYS A 62 -6.18 -8.95 -6.94
N ASP A 63 -5.79 -7.67 -6.85
CA ASP A 63 -6.66 -6.61 -6.28
C ASP A 63 -8.09 -6.63 -6.81
N LYS A 64 -8.26 -6.63 -8.13
CA LYS A 64 -9.60 -6.59 -8.76
C LYS A 64 -10.45 -7.82 -8.37
N ALA A 65 -9.83 -9.00 -8.29
CA ALA A 65 -10.53 -10.23 -7.91
C ALA A 65 -10.98 -10.20 -6.44
N LEU A 66 -10.09 -9.79 -5.53
CA LEU A 66 -10.41 -9.65 -4.12
C LEU A 66 -11.49 -8.59 -3.87
N GLN A 67 -11.37 -7.41 -4.50
CA GLN A 67 -12.37 -6.36 -4.39
C GLN A 67 -13.73 -6.81 -4.92
N LYS A 68 -13.77 -7.51 -6.07
CA LYS A 68 -15.00 -8.08 -6.62
C LYS A 68 -15.63 -9.04 -5.62
N ARG A 69 -14.85 -10.00 -5.11
CA ARG A 69 -15.32 -10.98 -4.13
C ARG A 69 -15.90 -10.32 -2.87
N ILE A 70 -15.20 -9.33 -2.29
CA ILE A 70 -15.67 -8.60 -1.10
C ILE A 70 -17.03 -7.93 -1.37
N LYS A 71 -17.20 -7.34 -2.56
CA LYS A 71 -18.46 -6.69 -2.95
C LYS A 71 -19.60 -7.70 -3.14
N GLU A 72 -19.33 -8.84 -3.78
CA GLU A 72 -20.31 -9.89 -4.05
C GLU A 72 -20.76 -10.60 -2.76
N GLU A 73 -19.82 -10.89 -1.86
CA GLU A 73 -20.12 -11.47 -0.54
C GLU A 73 -20.88 -10.49 0.37
N GLY A 74 -20.65 -9.16 0.22
CA GLY A 74 -21.35 -8.11 0.95
C GLY A 74 -21.29 -8.30 2.46
N LYS A 75 -22.46 -8.35 3.13
CA LYS A 75 -22.58 -8.54 4.59
C LYS A 75 -22.21 -9.96 5.05
N ASP A 76 -22.20 -10.93 4.15
CA ASP A 76 -21.88 -12.32 4.45
C ASP A 76 -20.37 -12.60 4.34
N SER A 77 -19.59 -11.60 3.93
CA SER A 77 -18.13 -11.71 3.82
C SER A 77 -17.48 -12.00 5.18
N LYS A 78 -16.58 -12.95 5.18
CA LYS A 78 -15.74 -13.26 6.35
C LYS A 78 -14.53 -12.32 6.48
N ALA A 79 -14.25 -11.51 5.47
CA ALA A 79 -13.07 -10.67 5.43
C ALA A 79 -13.15 -9.51 6.44
N ASP A 80 -12.10 -9.33 7.23
CA ASP A 80 -11.97 -8.26 8.22
C ASP A 80 -11.12 -7.10 7.69
N ILE A 81 -10.01 -7.41 7.03
CA ILE A 81 -9.04 -6.45 6.52
C ILE A 81 -8.81 -6.69 5.03
N TYR A 82 -8.77 -5.61 4.26
CA TYR A 82 -8.23 -5.62 2.90
C TYR A 82 -6.89 -4.88 2.89
N ILE A 83 -5.82 -5.60 2.46
CA ILE A 83 -4.46 -5.05 2.35
C ILE A 83 -4.08 -4.96 0.87
N THR A 84 -3.56 -3.82 0.44
CA THR A 84 -3.10 -3.60 -0.94
C THR A 84 -1.89 -2.68 -1.00
N ALA A 85 -1.22 -2.71 -2.14
CA ALA A 85 -0.09 -1.86 -2.45
C ALA A 85 -0.54 -0.69 -3.33
N ASP A 86 -0.94 0.38 -2.78
CA ASP A 86 -1.18 1.71 -3.36
C ASP A 86 -2.34 2.44 -2.66
N ALA A 87 -2.10 3.68 -2.23
CA ALA A 87 -3.11 4.52 -1.60
C ALA A 87 -4.27 4.86 -2.54
N GLY A 88 -4.03 4.91 -3.84
CA GLY A 88 -5.08 5.11 -4.85
C GLY A 88 -6.16 4.04 -4.78
N ARG A 89 -5.76 2.77 -4.63
CA ARG A 89 -6.69 1.65 -4.46
C ARG A 89 -7.46 1.71 -3.15
N LEU A 90 -6.77 2.02 -2.05
CA LEU A 90 -7.42 2.19 -0.75
C LEU A 90 -8.45 3.33 -0.80
N GLY A 91 -8.07 4.46 -1.39
CA GLY A 91 -8.95 5.62 -1.53
C GLY A 91 -10.14 5.36 -2.45
N ALA A 92 -9.96 4.66 -3.56
CA ALA A 92 -11.05 4.28 -4.47
C ALA A 92 -12.03 3.33 -3.77
N PHE A 93 -11.53 2.29 -3.11
CA PHE A 93 -12.35 1.32 -2.39
C PHE A 93 -13.08 1.93 -1.18
N GLN A 94 -12.46 2.94 -0.54
CA GLN A 94 -13.13 3.77 0.46
C GLN A 94 -14.28 4.58 -0.15
N SER A 95 -14.09 5.19 -1.32
CA SER A 95 -15.12 5.99 -2.00
C SER A 95 -16.34 5.15 -2.40
N GLU A 96 -16.16 3.86 -2.60
CA GLU A 96 -17.22 2.89 -2.84
C GLU A 96 -17.93 2.43 -1.53
N GLY A 97 -17.56 2.99 -0.39
CA GLY A 97 -18.17 2.68 0.92
C GLY A 97 -17.81 1.30 1.48
N MET A 98 -16.72 0.70 1.00
CA MET A 98 -16.33 -0.68 1.35
C MET A 98 -15.54 -0.79 2.66
N PHE A 99 -15.15 0.33 3.26
CA PHE A 99 -14.47 0.38 4.56
C PHE A 99 -15.35 1.01 5.65
N GLN A 100 -15.12 0.61 6.89
CA GLN A 100 -15.64 1.28 8.08
C GLN A 100 -14.54 2.05 8.82
N LYS A 101 -14.94 3.01 9.66
CA LYS A 101 -14.00 3.75 10.54
C LYS A 101 -13.41 2.82 11.60
N GLY A 102 -12.17 3.09 12.01
CA GLY A 102 -11.48 2.38 13.09
C GLY A 102 -10.05 1.95 12.76
N ALA A 103 -9.64 1.99 11.48
CA ALA A 103 -8.29 1.59 11.07
C ALA A 103 -7.18 2.51 11.61
N SER A 104 -7.50 3.70 12.07
CA SER A 104 -6.55 4.64 12.71
C SER A 104 -6.92 4.81 14.18
N SER A 105 -6.58 3.83 15.02
CA SER A 105 -6.72 3.89 16.47
C SER A 105 -5.86 5.02 17.09
N ALA A 106 -6.05 5.29 18.38
CA ALA A 106 -5.23 6.27 19.09
C ALA A 106 -3.73 5.90 19.06
N ALA A 107 -3.39 4.60 19.20
CA ALA A 107 -2.01 4.11 19.11
C ALA A 107 -1.42 4.35 17.73
N ILE A 108 -2.15 4.02 16.65
CA ILE A 108 -1.72 4.23 15.26
C ILE A 108 -1.52 5.73 14.97
N LYS A 109 -2.40 6.60 15.46
CA LYS A 109 -2.28 8.06 15.25
C LYS A 109 -1.01 8.65 15.86
N LYS A 110 -0.47 8.06 16.91
CA LYS A 110 0.78 8.51 17.57
C LYS A 110 2.01 8.24 16.70
N VAL A 111 2.00 7.17 15.89
CA VAL A 111 3.20 6.70 15.18
C VAL A 111 3.13 6.87 13.65
N VAL A 112 1.93 6.92 13.06
CA VAL A 112 1.76 7.08 11.60
C VAL A 112 1.42 8.53 11.26
N PRO A 113 2.21 9.21 10.41
CA PRO A 113 1.91 10.57 9.98
C PRO A 113 0.54 10.69 9.29
N ALA A 114 -0.13 11.84 9.48
CA ALA A 114 -1.48 12.07 8.98
C ALA A 114 -1.63 11.92 7.46
N ASN A 115 -0.54 12.14 6.70
CA ASN A 115 -0.52 11.99 5.25
C ASN A 115 -0.72 10.55 4.77
N PHE A 116 -0.36 9.57 5.63
CA PHE A 116 -0.33 8.14 5.30
C PHE A 116 -1.44 7.35 5.99
N ARG A 117 -2.46 8.01 6.51
CA ARG A 117 -3.62 7.38 7.14
C ARG A 117 -4.92 8.13 6.90
N SER A 118 -6.02 7.43 7.08
CA SER A 118 -7.38 7.98 7.13
C SER A 118 -8.15 7.31 8.28
N PRO A 119 -9.36 7.73 8.62
CA PRO A 119 -10.18 6.97 9.57
C PRO A 119 -10.47 5.53 9.13
N TYR A 120 -10.35 5.21 7.85
CA TYR A 120 -10.79 3.97 7.20
C TYR A 120 -9.66 2.99 6.89
N TRP A 121 -8.43 3.49 6.71
CA TRP A 121 -7.25 2.70 6.37
C TRP A 121 -5.98 3.37 6.89
N VAL A 122 -4.90 2.59 6.97
CA VAL A 122 -3.60 3.03 7.44
C VAL A 122 -2.50 2.48 6.52
N GLY A 123 -1.46 3.28 6.29
CA GLY A 123 -0.24 2.82 5.64
C GLY A 123 0.55 1.88 6.54
N ILE A 124 1.09 0.83 5.94
CA ILE A 124 1.92 -0.18 6.62
C ILE A 124 3.39 -0.01 6.23
N ALA A 125 3.67 0.41 5.01
CA ALA A 125 5.02 0.71 4.53
C ALA A 125 4.97 1.84 3.50
N LYS A 126 6.09 2.56 3.31
CA LYS A 126 6.21 3.69 2.37
C LYS A 126 7.15 3.35 1.22
N ARG A 127 6.93 3.98 0.09
CA ARG A 127 7.85 3.99 -1.04
C ARG A 127 7.81 5.33 -1.76
N ALA A 128 8.93 5.70 -2.37
CA ALA A 128 8.98 6.79 -3.32
C ALA A 128 8.88 6.24 -4.75
N ARG A 129 8.27 6.99 -5.65
CA ARG A 129 8.36 6.75 -7.10
C ARG A 129 9.34 7.75 -7.65
N ILE A 130 10.50 7.28 -8.11
CA ILE A 130 11.65 8.13 -8.42
C ILE A 130 12.08 7.99 -9.87
N ILE A 131 13.05 8.79 -10.27
CA ILE A 131 13.71 8.70 -11.56
C ILE A 131 14.95 7.81 -11.41
N TYR A 132 15.20 6.96 -12.38
CA TYR A 132 16.42 6.19 -12.52
C TYR A 132 17.16 6.61 -13.79
N TYR A 133 18.49 6.63 -13.74
CA TYR A 133 19.31 7.04 -14.87
C TYR A 133 20.59 6.22 -14.99
N ASN A 134 21.19 6.23 -16.18
CA ASN A 134 22.50 5.64 -16.40
C ASN A 134 23.57 6.74 -16.25
N PRO A 135 24.43 6.68 -15.23
CA PRO A 135 25.44 7.73 -14.99
C PRO A 135 26.53 7.81 -16.06
N LYS A 136 26.59 6.83 -16.97
CA LYS A 136 27.53 6.87 -18.12
C LYS A 136 27.00 7.73 -19.27
N THR A 137 25.70 7.93 -19.36
CA THR A 137 25.06 8.66 -20.49
C THR A 137 24.52 10.00 -20.09
N VAL A 138 24.06 10.16 -18.84
CA VAL A 138 23.47 11.39 -18.34
C VAL A 138 23.78 11.65 -16.88
N ASN A 139 23.73 12.92 -16.49
CA ASN A 139 23.79 13.35 -15.11
C ASN A 139 22.62 14.32 -14.82
N PRO A 140 21.71 13.98 -13.89
CA PRO A 140 20.61 14.86 -13.57
C PRO A 140 21.09 16.15 -12.86
N SER A 141 20.47 17.29 -13.21
CA SER A 141 20.59 18.48 -12.37
C SER A 141 19.94 18.21 -11.01
N TRP A 142 20.55 18.68 -9.93
CA TRP A 142 20.08 18.46 -8.56
C TRP A 142 18.61 18.92 -8.33
N ASN A 143 18.15 19.93 -9.08
CA ASN A 143 16.80 20.49 -9.02
C ASN A 143 15.81 19.87 -10.02
N MET A 144 16.21 18.82 -10.77
CA MET A 144 15.34 18.17 -11.75
C MET A 144 14.04 17.67 -11.11
N SER A 145 12.94 17.91 -11.79
CA SER A 145 11.58 17.54 -11.37
C SER A 145 10.98 16.44 -12.25
N TYR A 146 9.80 15.92 -11.88
CA TYR A 146 9.04 15.06 -12.81
C TYR A 146 8.58 15.84 -14.05
N GLU A 147 8.32 17.14 -13.86
CA GLU A 147 7.85 18.03 -14.90
C GLU A 147 8.88 18.16 -16.02
N ASP A 148 10.16 18.16 -15.68
CA ASP A 148 11.26 18.27 -16.65
C ASP A 148 11.34 17.08 -17.62
N LEU A 149 10.85 15.90 -17.22
CA LEU A 149 10.83 14.74 -18.13
C LEU A 149 9.95 14.95 -19.38
N ALA A 150 9.09 15.97 -19.39
CA ALA A 150 8.28 16.35 -20.55
C ALA A 150 8.97 17.33 -21.49
N ASP A 151 10.17 17.84 -21.15
CA ASP A 151 10.96 18.72 -21.99
C ASP A 151 11.34 18.01 -23.29
N PRO A 152 11.15 18.62 -24.48
CA PRO A 152 11.50 18.03 -25.77
C PRO A 152 12.96 17.56 -25.92
N LYS A 153 13.89 18.08 -25.12
CA LYS A 153 15.30 17.62 -25.10
C LYS A 153 15.45 16.14 -24.72
N TYR A 154 14.43 15.54 -24.09
CA TYR A 154 14.42 14.13 -23.70
C TYR A 154 13.67 13.22 -24.70
N LYS A 155 13.40 13.71 -25.91
CA LYS A 155 12.71 12.93 -26.96
C LYS A 155 13.38 11.59 -27.19
N GLY A 156 12.60 10.50 -27.11
CA GLY A 156 13.08 9.13 -27.30
C GLY A 156 13.97 8.60 -26.18
N ARG A 157 13.99 9.24 -25.00
CA ARG A 157 14.95 8.92 -23.92
C ARG A 157 14.29 8.50 -22.60
N VAL A 158 12.95 8.44 -22.52
CA VAL A 158 12.22 8.13 -21.28
C VAL A 158 11.49 6.80 -21.42
N VAL A 159 11.56 5.96 -20.39
CA VAL A 159 10.74 4.75 -20.27
C VAL A 159 9.93 4.75 -18.99
N ILE A 160 8.70 4.29 -19.10
CA ILE A 160 7.75 4.20 -17.99
C ILE A 160 6.70 3.13 -18.29
N ARG A 161 5.97 2.66 -17.28
CA ARG A 161 4.89 1.69 -17.43
C ARG A 161 3.66 2.27 -18.13
N LYS A 162 2.74 1.39 -18.57
CA LYS A 162 1.44 1.76 -19.18
C LYS A 162 0.60 2.64 -18.24
N SER A 163 -0.30 3.45 -18.83
CA SER A 163 -1.32 4.25 -18.12
C SER A 163 -2.20 3.44 -17.18
N SER A 164 -2.51 2.19 -17.55
CA SER A 164 -3.29 1.27 -16.71
C SER A 164 -2.61 0.85 -15.40
N ASN A 165 -1.33 1.17 -15.22
CA ASN A 165 -0.61 0.86 -13.99
C ASN A 165 -0.99 1.84 -12.86
N ILE A 166 -1.37 1.28 -11.71
CA ILE A 166 -1.83 2.08 -10.55
C ILE A 166 -0.78 3.06 -10.03
N TYR A 167 0.53 2.71 -10.09
CA TYR A 167 1.59 3.59 -9.60
C TYR A 167 1.75 4.85 -10.47
N ASN A 168 1.53 4.72 -11.79
CA ASN A 168 1.46 5.87 -12.69
C ASN A 168 0.22 6.70 -12.43
N GLN A 169 -0.94 6.06 -12.24
CA GLN A 169 -2.18 6.77 -11.91
C GLN A 169 -2.04 7.58 -10.62
N SER A 170 -1.38 7.03 -9.59
CA SER A 170 -1.13 7.74 -8.33
C SER A 170 -0.12 8.88 -8.50
N LEU A 171 0.94 8.71 -9.30
CA LEU A 171 1.87 9.80 -9.63
C LEU A 171 1.14 10.92 -10.37
N VAL A 172 0.40 10.59 -11.43
CA VAL A 172 -0.34 11.59 -12.23
C VAL A 172 -1.44 12.26 -11.40
N ALA A 173 -2.11 11.52 -10.49
CA ALA A 173 -3.04 12.09 -9.54
C ALA A 173 -2.37 13.13 -8.60
N SER A 174 -1.12 12.87 -8.17
CA SER A 174 -0.36 13.86 -7.40
C SER A 174 0.02 15.07 -8.22
N LEU A 175 0.37 14.91 -9.49
CA LEU A 175 0.64 16.01 -10.41
C LEU A 175 -0.62 16.87 -10.66
N ILE A 176 -1.78 16.24 -10.87
CA ILE A 176 -3.06 16.96 -10.99
C ILE A 176 -3.35 17.76 -9.73
N LYS A 177 -3.10 17.20 -8.55
CA LYS A 177 -3.32 17.90 -7.28
C LYS A 177 -2.43 19.11 -7.10
N ASN A 178 -1.18 19.05 -7.57
CA ASN A 178 -0.19 20.11 -7.40
C ASN A 178 -0.23 21.15 -8.53
N ASN A 179 -0.41 20.72 -9.77
CA ASN A 179 -0.22 21.55 -10.98
C ASN A 179 -1.54 21.87 -11.71
N GLY A 180 -2.65 21.22 -11.28
CA GLY A 180 -3.93 21.29 -12.01
C GLY A 180 -3.99 20.32 -13.20
N GLU A 181 -5.21 20.06 -13.67
CA GLU A 181 -5.48 19.11 -14.75
C GLU A 181 -4.88 19.54 -16.09
N LYS A 182 -5.04 20.82 -16.45
CA LYS A 182 -4.54 21.37 -17.73
C LYS A 182 -3.02 21.23 -17.89
N ASN A 183 -2.26 21.64 -16.87
CA ASN A 183 -0.80 21.53 -16.90
C ASN A 183 -0.33 20.08 -16.87
N THR A 184 -1.03 19.20 -16.13
CA THR A 184 -0.72 17.76 -16.10
C THR A 184 -1.03 17.09 -17.43
N ALA A 185 -2.07 17.54 -18.15
CA ALA A 185 -2.38 17.04 -19.50
C ALA A 185 -1.28 17.45 -20.51
N ALA A 186 -0.81 18.69 -20.44
CA ALA A 186 0.32 19.14 -21.26
C ALA A 186 1.59 18.34 -20.95
N TRP A 187 1.89 18.12 -19.66
CA TRP A 187 2.99 17.26 -19.21
C TRP A 187 2.87 15.83 -19.75
N ALA A 188 1.68 15.23 -19.67
CA ALA A 188 1.46 13.84 -20.15
C ALA A 188 1.72 13.73 -21.67
N LYS A 189 1.34 14.74 -22.46
CA LYS A 189 1.67 14.80 -23.90
C LYS A 189 3.17 14.90 -24.15
N GLY A 190 3.87 15.76 -23.40
CA GLY A 190 5.33 15.88 -23.46
C GLY A 190 6.01 14.55 -23.10
N MET A 191 5.54 13.88 -22.04
CA MET A 191 6.04 12.55 -21.66
C MET A 191 5.88 11.54 -22.79
N VAL A 192 4.70 11.46 -23.43
CA VAL A 192 4.46 10.54 -24.55
C VAL A 192 5.39 10.81 -25.71
N ASN A 193 5.66 12.07 -26.06
CA ASN A 193 6.61 12.47 -27.11
C ASN A 193 8.04 12.05 -26.76
N ASN A 194 8.36 11.89 -25.49
CA ASN A 194 9.69 11.58 -24.99
C ASN A 194 9.89 10.08 -24.74
N PHE A 195 8.88 9.24 -24.93
CA PHE A 195 9.03 7.80 -24.75
C PHE A 195 10.01 7.20 -25.75
N ALA A 196 11.00 6.44 -25.24
CA ALA A 196 11.96 5.69 -26.06
C ALA A 196 11.26 4.52 -26.78
N ARG A 197 10.17 4.01 -26.20
CA ARG A 197 9.36 2.94 -26.76
C ARG A 197 7.93 3.00 -26.19
N LYS A 198 7.01 2.28 -26.82
CA LYS A 198 5.65 2.08 -26.29
C LYS A 198 5.73 1.52 -24.87
N PRO A 199 5.04 2.13 -23.90
CA PRO A 199 5.07 1.68 -22.51
C PRO A 199 4.69 0.21 -22.35
N THR A 200 5.55 -0.58 -21.72
CA THR A 200 5.37 -2.02 -21.50
C THR A 200 6.14 -2.48 -20.24
N GLY A 201 5.90 -3.71 -19.81
CA GLY A 201 6.62 -4.31 -18.69
C GLY A 201 6.27 -3.74 -17.31
N ASN A 202 7.00 -4.18 -16.31
CA ASN A 202 6.92 -3.70 -14.93
C ASN A 202 8.03 -2.69 -14.61
N ASP A 203 8.14 -2.22 -13.35
CA ASP A 203 9.17 -1.23 -12.96
C ASP A 203 10.60 -1.77 -13.16
N ARG A 204 10.84 -3.08 -12.95
CA ARG A 204 12.16 -3.68 -13.22
C ARG A 204 12.52 -3.62 -14.70
N ALA A 205 11.53 -3.84 -15.58
CA ALA A 205 11.75 -3.74 -17.02
C ALA A 205 12.13 -2.31 -17.45
N GLN A 206 11.67 -1.27 -16.75
CA GLN A 206 12.10 0.11 -17.01
C GLN A 206 13.55 0.32 -16.56
N ILE A 207 13.92 -0.19 -15.37
CA ILE A 207 15.31 -0.12 -14.86
C ILE A 207 16.26 -0.89 -15.78
N LEU A 208 15.86 -2.07 -16.26
CA LEU A 208 16.65 -2.87 -17.22
C LEU A 208 16.87 -2.14 -18.55
N ALA A 209 15.85 -1.44 -19.06
CA ALA A 209 15.95 -0.65 -20.28
C ALA A 209 17.03 0.45 -20.16
N VAL A 210 17.07 1.15 -19.02
CA VAL A 210 18.11 2.14 -18.73
C VAL A 210 19.48 1.49 -18.59
N ALA A 211 19.58 0.36 -17.90
CA ALA A 211 20.82 -0.38 -17.74
C ALA A 211 21.40 -0.89 -19.09
N ALA A 212 20.52 -1.18 -20.05
CA ALA A 212 20.87 -1.62 -21.40
C ALA A 212 21.17 -0.47 -22.38
N GLY A 213 20.90 0.78 -21.99
CA GLY A 213 21.07 1.95 -22.86
C GLY A 213 19.92 2.18 -23.85
N GLU A 214 18.77 1.50 -23.67
CA GLU A 214 17.56 1.73 -24.48
C GLU A 214 16.93 3.10 -24.19
N ALA A 215 17.13 3.61 -22.97
CA ALA A 215 16.69 4.92 -22.52
C ALA A 215 17.65 5.49 -21.48
N ASP A 216 17.63 6.80 -21.30
CA ASP A 216 18.43 7.45 -20.25
C ASP A 216 17.70 7.54 -18.91
N TRP A 217 16.38 7.63 -18.96
CA TRP A 217 15.52 7.92 -17.82
C TRP A 217 14.40 6.90 -17.66
N ALA A 218 14.22 6.40 -16.45
CA ALA A 218 13.09 5.55 -16.11
C ALA A 218 12.37 6.07 -14.86
N VAL A 219 11.05 5.93 -14.80
CA VAL A 219 10.27 6.23 -13.60
C VAL A 219 9.79 4.92 -12.97
N ALA A 220 10.26 4.64 -11.76
CA ALA A 220 9.92 3.41 -11.04
C ALA A 220 9.94 3.61 -9.51
N ASN A 221 9.37 2.66 -8.76
CA ASN A 221 9.39 2.71 -7.30
C ASN A 221 10.75 2.29 -6.74
N THR A 222 11.15 2.88 -5.61
CA THR A 222 12.46 2.70 -4.97
C THR A 222 12.81 1.25 -4.69
N TYR A 223 11.89 0.45 -4.15
CA TYR A 223 12.15 -0.92 -3.72
C TYR A 223 12.52 -1.88 -4.87
N TYR A 224 12.20 -1.54 -6.13
CA TYR A 224 12.54 -2.42 -7.26
C TYR A 224 14.04 -2.48 -7.54
N LEU A 225 14.75 -1.35 -7.48
CA LEU A 225 16.21 -1.34 -7.62
C LEU A 225 16.88 -2.10 -6.47
N ALA A 226 16.43 -1.88 -5.23
CA ALA A 226 16.93 -2.61 -4.07
C ALA A 226 16.70 -4.13 -4.19
N LEU A 227 15.51 -4.55 -4.67
CA LEU A 227 15.19 -5.94 -4.94
C LEU A 227 16.09 -6.55 -6.03
N MET A 228 16.47 -5.80 -7.06
CA MET A 228 17.40 -6.27 -8.09
C MET A 228 18.83 -6.37 -7.53
N LEU A 229 19.28 -5.35 -6.78
CA LEU A 229 20.59 -5.34 -6.13
C LEU A 229 20.77 -6.46 -5.10
N SER A 230 19.69 -6.92 -4.44
CA SER A 230 19.76 -8.03 -3.48
C SER A 230 20.13 -9.38 -4.11
N GLY A 231 20.07 -9.50 -5.45
CA GLY A 231 20.27 -10.78 -6.15
C GLY A 231 19.03 -11.69 -6.18
N ASN A 232 17.94 -11.36 -5.45
CA ASN A 232 16.72 -12.19 -5.38
C ASN A 232 15.99 -12.31 -6.74
N LYS A 233 16.45 -11.61 -7.77
CA LYS A 233 15.90 -11.65 -9.14
C LYS A 233 16.91 -12.19 -10.16
N GLY A 234 17.98 -12.85 -9.69
CA GLY A 234 19.03 -13.45 -10.50
C GLY A 234 20.22 -12.51 -10.75
N ALA A 235 21.36 -13.12 -11.09
CA ALA A 235 22.63 -12.42 -11.27
C ALA A 235 22.59 -11.38 -12.41
N GLU A 236 21.88 -11.68 -13.49
CA GLU A 236 21.71 -10.77 -14.62
C GLU A 236 21.04 -9.45 -14.22
N GLN A 237 19.90 -9.52 -13.50
CA GLN A 237 19.24 -8.31 -13.02
C GLN A 237 20.05 -7.58 -11.95
N GLN A 238 20.82 -8.30 -11.14
CA GLN A 238 21.73 -7.68 -10.17
C GLN A 238 22.85 -6.92 -10.87
N ALA A 239 23.46 -7.50 -11.90
CA ALA A 239 24.50 -6.84 -12.69
C ALA A 239 23.96 -5.60 -13.43
N ALA A 240 22.76 -5.68 -14.00
CA ALA A 240 22.09 -4.54 -14.62
C ALA A 240 21.79 -3.41 -13.60
N ALA A 241 21.29 -3.77 -12.42
CA ALA A 241 20.96 -2.80 -11.36
C ALA A 241 22.17 -1.96 -10.93
N LYS A 242 23.38 -2.53 -10.95
CA LYS A 242 24.64 -1.83 -10.62
C LYS A 242 25.04 -0.75 -11.63
N LYS A 243 24.43 -0.73 -12.82
CA LYS A 243 24.67 0.28 -13.86
C LYS A 243 23.75 1.49 -13.76
N VAL A 244 22.77 1.46 -12.85
CA VAL A 244 21.70 2.46 -12.77
C VAL A 244 21.73 3.15 -11.41
N MET A 245 21.54 4.47 -11.42
CA MET A 245 21.49 5.29 -10.21
C MET A 245 20.08 5.81 -9.95
N PRO A 246 19.66 5.88 -8.66
CA PRO A 246 18.42 6.51 -8.26
C PRO A 246 18.58 8.03 -8.18
N PHE A 247 17.54 8.77 -8.56
CA PHE A 247 17.44 10.21 -8.39
C PHE A 247 16.06 10.58 -7.83
N PHE A 248 16.05 11.36 -6.76
CA PHE A 248 14.82 11.83 -6.10
C PHE A 248 14.43 13.20 -6.68
N PRO A 249 13.38 13.30 -7.50
CA PRO A 249 13.02 14.56 -8.15
C PRO A 249 12.29 15.53 -7.22
N ASN A 250 12.16 16.80 -7.67
CA ASN A 250 11.45 17.89 -6.99
C ASN A 250 12.04 18.29 -5.62
N GLN A 251 13.35 18.13 -5.42
CA GLN A 251 13.99 18.43 -4.14
C GLN A 251 14.00 19.93 -3.84
N ASP A 252 14.06 20.79 -4.86
CA ASP A 252 13.92 22.24 -4.74
C ASP A 252 12.46 22.69 -4.53
N GLY A 253 11.50 21.83 -4.83
CA GLY A 253 10.06 22.13 -4.76
C GLY A 253 9.30 21.38 -3.66
N ARG A 254 8.24 20.69 -4.06
CA ARG A 254 7.32 19.98 -3.18
C ARG A 254 7.90 18.69 -2.56
N GLY A 255 8.99 18.20 -3.10
CA GLY A 255 9.57 16.91 -2.73
C GLY A 255 9.07 15.75 -3.61
N THR A 256 9.70 14.61 -3.42
CA THR A 256 9.44 13.39 -4.19
C THR A 256 8.10 12.76 -3.83
N HIS A 257 7.37 12.28 -4.84
CA HIS A 257 6.10 11.55 -4.67
C HIS A 257 6.25 10.32 -3.78
N MET A 258 5.42 10.28 -2.75
CA MET A 258 5.34 9.16 -1.81
C MET A 258 4.05 8.37 -2.01
N ASN A 259 4.13 7.07 -1.80
CA ASN A 259 2.96 6.19 -1.77
C ASN A 259 3.14 5.11 -0.69
N ILE A 260 2.11 4.29 -0.46
CA ILE A 260 2.06 3.32 0.64
C ILE A 260 1.57 1.95 0.19
N SER A 261 2.03 0.91 0.88
CA SER A 261 1.26 -0.30 1.09
C SER A 261 0.44 -0.09 2.36
N GLY A 262 -0.82 -0.50 2.38
CA GLY A 262 -1.69 -0.23 3.52
C GLY A 262 -2.87 -1.18 3.61
N GLY A 263 -3.60 -1.09 4.72
CA GLY A 263 -4.77 -1.90 5.00
C GLY A 263 -5.94 -1.09 5.57
N GLY A 264 -7.15 -1.51 5.26
CA GLY A 264 -8.39 -0.93 5.78
C GLY A 264 -9.30 -1.98 6.37
N ILE A 265 -10.10 -1.59 7.37
CA ILE A 265 -11.10 -2.46 7.99
C ILE A 265 -12.35 -2.45 7.10
N LEU A 266 -12.76 -3.63 6.66
CA LEU A 266 -13.90 -3.78 5.76
C LEU A 266 -15.22 -3.42 6.45
N LYS A 267 -16.18 -2.96 5.65
CA LYS A 267 -17.47 -2.44 6.14
C LYS A 267 -18.19 -3.42 7.05
N TYR A 268 -18.17 -4.68 6.70
CA TYR A 268 -18.87 -5.75 7.40
C TYR A 268 -17.94 -6.69 8.16
N ALA A 269 -16.73 -6.24 8.50
CA ALA A 269 -15.75 -7.02 9.23
C ALA A 269 -16.33 -7.65 10.50
N PRO A 270 -16.45 -9.00 10.59
CA PRO A 270 -17.00 -9.67 11.77
C PRO A 270 -16.07 -9.56 12.98
N ASN A 271 -14.76 -9.52 12.78
CA ASN A 271 -13.75 -9.50 13.84
C ASN A 271 -13.03 -8.15 13.92
N LYS A 272 -13.79 -7.03 13.90
CA LYS A 272 -13.25 -5.66 13.86
C LYS A 272 -12.19 -5.39 14.93
N ALA A 273 -12.42 -5.83 16.17
CA ALA A 273 -11.47 -5.59 17.26
C ALA A 273 -10.12 -6.28 17.01
N ASN A 274 -10.12 -7.51 16.50
CA ASN A 274 -8.92 -8.25 16.12
C ASN A 274 -8.24 -7.62 14.88
N ALA A 275 -9.03 -7.08 13.96
CA ALA A 275 -8.52 -6.33 12.82
C ALA A 275 -7.71 -5.08 13.25
N VAL A 276 -8.21 -4.32 14.23
CA VAL A 276 -7.49 -3.17 14.81
C VAL A 276 -6.18 -3.64 15.45
N LYS A 277 -6.22 -4.71 16.28
CA LYS A 277 -5.02 -5.26 16.92
C LYS A 277 -3.96 -5.70 15.91
N LEU A 278 -4.38 -6.32 14.79
CA LEU A 278 -3.44 -6.71 13.73
C LEU A 278 -2.82 -5.48 13.04
N LEU A 279 -3.60 -4.45 12.73
CA LEU A 279 -3.07 -3.20 12.15
C LEU A 279 -2.08 -2.51 13.12
N GLU A 280 -2.38 -2.49 14.42
CA GLU A 280 -1.47 -1.97 15.45
C GLU A 280 -0.18 -2.77 15.53
N PHE A 281 -0.28 -4.11 15.50
CA PHE A 281 0.89 -5.00 15.49
C PHE A 281 1.78 -4.76 14.26
N LEU A 282 1.22 -4.61 13.07
CA LEU A 282 1.98 -4.33 11.84
C LEU A 282 2.76 -3.02 11.91
N LEU A 283 2.42 -2.14 12.83
CA LEU A 283 3.07 -0.85 13.08
C LEU A 283 3.95 -0.84 14.34
N THR A 284 4.20 -1.98 14.96
CA THR A 284 5.22 -2.11 16.00
C THR A 284 6.63 -2.04 15.40
N PRO A 285 7.66 -1.61 16.14
CA PRO A 285 9.04 -1.58 15.65
C PRO A 285 9.53 -2.92 15.12
N GLU A 286 9.19 -4.03 15.79
CA GLU A 286 9.54 -5.38 15.37
C GLU A 286 8.91 -5.74 14.00
N ALA A 287 7.61 -5.52 13.86
CA ALA A 287 6.90 -5.80 12.62
C ALA A 287 7.39 -4.91 11.46
N GLN A 288 7.65 -3.65 11.74
CA GLN A 288 8.17 -2.71 10.76
C GLN A 288 9.58 -3.08 10.30
N GLN A 289 10.47 -3.49 11.22
CA GLN A 289 11.81 -3.95 10.85
C GLN A 289 11.75 -5.22 9.99
N HIS A 290 10.84 -6.14 10.29
CA HIS A 290 10.60 -7.32 9.45
C HIS A 290 10.12 -6.93 8.04
N ILE A 291 9.12 -6.04 7.93
CA ILE A 291 8.60 -5.54 6.65
C ILE A 291 9.73 -4.93 5.81
N VAL A 292 10.43 -3.96 6.38
CA VAL A 292 11.50 -3.21 5.70
C VAL A 292 12.61 -4.12 5.19
N ASN A 293 13.02 -5.11 5.99
CA ASN A 293 14.09 -6.03 5.63
C ASN A 293 13.72 -6.98 4.48
N ASN A 294 12.44 -7.31 4.36
CA ASN A 294 11.96 -8.31 3.37
C ASN A 294 11.33 -7.69 2.12
N THR A 295 10.89 -6.43 2.18
CA THR A 295 10.19 -5.79 1.06
C THR A 295 10.97 -4.64 0.42
N PHE A 296 12.04 -4.18 1.06
CA PHE A 296 12.81 -3.01 0.65
C PHE A 296 11.98 -1.71 0.58
N GLU A 297 10.82 -1.67 1.23
CA GLU A 297 10.04 -0.44 1.40
C GLU A 297 10.61 0.37 2.57
N TYR A 298 10.29 1.67 2.64
CA TYR A 298 10.66 2.50 3.81
C TYR A 298 9.72 2.21 4.98
N PRO A 299 10.23 2.29 6.23
CA PRO A 299 9.41 2.12 7.42
C PRO A 299 8.30 3.18 7.48
N MET A 300 7.13 2.79 7.96
CA MET A 300 6.01 3.71 8.16
C MET A 300 6.19 4.57 9.41
N ILE A 301 6.80 4.01 10.46
CA ILE A 301 6.97 4.64 11.76
C ILE A 301 8.41 5.17 11.94
N PRO A 302 8.63 6.18 12.79
CA PRO A 302 9.97 6.64 13.14
C PRO A 302 10.75 5.58 13.93
N GLY A 303 12.08 5.73 13.98
CA GLY A 303 12.98 4.90 14.79
C GLY A 303 13.33 3.53 14.22
N VAL A 304 12.70 3.10 13.12
CA VAL A 304 13.01 1.85 12.42
C VAL A 304 14.04 2.12 11.31
N LYS A 305 15.10 1.33 11.28
CA LYS A 305 16.17 1.49 10.29
C LYS A 305 15.71 0.96 8.92
N ALA A 306 15.94 1.74 7.87
CA ALA A 306 15.74 1.28 6.50
C ALA A 306 16.66 0.10 6.17
N ASN A 307 16.25 -0.76 5.24
CA ASN A 307 17.12 -1.81 4.72
C ASN A 307 18.40 -1.20 4.12
N LYS A 308 19.55 -1.86 4.31
CA LYS A 308 20.85 -1.36 3.85
C LYS A 308 20.87 -1.02 2.36
N LEU A 309 20.20 -1.81 1.52
CA LEU A 309 20.14 -1.56 0.07
C LEU A 309 19.32 -0.32 -0.28
N ILE A 310 18.25 -0.04 0.47
CA ILE A 310 17.45 1.18 0.30
C ILE A 310 18.19 2.39 0.85
N ALA A 311 18.92 2.23 1.95
CA ALA A 311 19.67 3.30 2.58
C ALA A 311 20.80 3.86 1.68
N GLN A 312 21.35 3.04 0.79
CA GLN A 312 22.35 3.47 -0.21
C GLN A 312 21.81 4.51 -1.20
N PHE A 313 20.49 4.61 -1.39
CA PHE A 313 19.87 5.58 -2.30
C PHE A 313 19.78 6.99 -1.68
N GLY A 314 20.05 7.12 -0.38
CA GLY A 314 19.83 8.33 0.40
C GLY A 314 18.48 8.27 1.14
N LEU A 315 18.49 8.70 2.39
CA LEU A 315 17.30 8.72 3.25
C LEU A 315 16.81 10.15 3.53
N ASP A 316 17.67 11.15 3.32
CA ASP A 316 17.41 12.55 3.65
C ASP A 316 16.78 13.34 2.48
N PHE A 317 16.05 12.66 1.62
CA PHE A 317 15.33 13.33 0.55
C PHE A 317 14.03 13.96 1.04
N LYS A 318 13.68 15.11 0.46
CA LYS A 318 12.43 15.80 0.72
C LYS A 318 11.26 15.00 0.16
N GLN A 319 10.35 14.58 1.04
CA GLN A 319 9.14 13.85 0.68
C GLN A 319 7.99 14.85 0.43
N ASP A 320 7.16 14.61 -0.59
CA ASP A 320 5.93 15.38 -0.77
C ASP A 320 4.90 14.98 0.32
N LEU A 321 4.97 15.66 1.46
CA LEU A 321 4.02 15.49 2.56
C LEU A 321 2.85 16.48 2.49
N LYS A 322 2.87 17.45 1.56
CA LYS A 322 1.74 18.36 1.33
C LYS A 322 0.61 17.65 0.58
N THR A 323 0.94 16.75 -0.32
CA THR A 323 -0.03 15.94 -1.05
C THR A 323 -0.43 14.72 -0.23
N LYS A 324 -1.59 14.79 0.44
CA LYS A 324 -2.13 13.62 1.16
C LYS A 324 -2.37 12.48 0.19
N VAL A 325 -1.86 11.29 0.49
CA VAL A 325 -2.01 10.11 -0.39
C VAL A 325 -3.47 9.68 -0.59
N SER A 326 -4.38 10.11 0.29
CA SER A 326 -5.83 9.92 0.13
C SER A 326 -6.43 10.63 -1.10
N ASN A 327 -5.73 11.63 -1.66
CA ASN A 327 -6.15 12.29 -2.90
C ASN A 327 -5.97 11.39 -4.12
N TYR A 328 -5.07 10.42 -4.09
CA TYR A 328 -4.78 9.58 -5.26
C TYR A 328 -6.01 8.79 -5.71
N GLY A 329 -6.75 8.19 -4.77
CA GLY A 329 -7.98 7.47 -5.10
C GLY A 329 -9.06 8.36 -5.70
N LYS A 330 -9.23 9.58 -5.17
CA LYS A 330 -10.21 10.56 -5.67
C LYS A 330 -9.89 11.03 -7.09
N LEU A 331 -8.63 11.12 -7.45
CA LEU A 331 -8.16 11.63 -8.73
C LEU A 331 -7.74 10.51 -9.71
N GLN A 332 -7.86 9.24 -9.31
CA GLN A 332 -7.38 8.09 -10.10
C GLN A 332 -8.02 8.01 -11.49
N ALA A 333 -9.36 8.12 -11.58
CA ALA A 333 -10.07 8.09 -12.86
C ALA A 333 -9.65 9.25 -13.76
N LYS A 334 -9.51 10.46 -13.18
CA LYS A 334 -9.04 11.63 -13.89
C LYS A 334 -7.59 11.48 -14.38
N ALA A 335 -6.70 10.94 -13.55
CA ALA A 335 -5.33 10.65 -13.93
C ALA A 335 -5.24 9.65 -15.09
N LEU A 336 -6.05 8.60 -15.06
CA LEU A 336 -6.12 7.64 -16.17
C LEU A 336 -6.64 8.30 -17.46
N LYS A 337 -7.67 9.14 -17.36
CA LYS A 337 -8.23 9.89 -18.50
C LYS A 337 -7.15 10.78 -19.14
N VAL A 338 -6.46 11.59 -18.34
CA VAL A 338 -5.37 12.48 -18.81
C VAL A 338 -4.28 11.70 -19.53
N MET A 339 -3.83 10.56 -18.98
CA MET A 339 -2.83 9.74 -19.65
C MET A 339 -3.33 9.13 -20.97
N ASN A 340 -4.56 8.61 -21.00
CA ASN A 340 -5.13 8.00 -22.21
C ASN A 340 -5.34 9.04 -23.32
N GLU A 341 -5.83 10.24 -23.01
CA GLU A 341 -5.99 11.35 -23.96
C GLU A 341 -4.66 11.88 -24.51
N ALA A 342 -3.57 11.70 -23.73
CA ALA A 342 -2.23 11.98 -24.21
C ALA A 342 -1.64 10.89 -25.13
N GLY A 343 -2.28 9.71 -25.23
CA GLY A 343 -1.78 8.55 -25.98
C GLY A 343 -0.80 7.66 -25.23
N TRP A 344 -0.79 7.76 -23.90
CA TRP A 344 0.13 7.00 -23.04
C TRP A 344 -0.17 5.51 -22.98
#